data_6845c209fb75593b1cbdf8513e9c177b
#
_entry.id   6845c209fb75593b1cbdf8513e9c177b
#
_cell.length_a   1.000
_cell.length_b   1.000
_cell.length_c   1.000
_cell.angle_alpha   90.00
_cell.angle_beta   90.00
_cell.angle_gamma   90.00
#
_symmetry.space_group_name_H-M   'P 1'
#
loop_
_entity.id
_entity.type
_entity.pdbx_description
1 polymer ?
#
loop_
_entity_poly.entity_id
_entity_poly.type
_entity_poly.pdbx_seq_one_letter_code
_entity_poly.pdbx_strand_id
1 'polypeptide(L)'
;ILFALFAGWILIGMNSDYLFTVQERSLFLSNPIFWNDLMATPHGFVRWIGSYLTQFFYYPAIGSCLLILIWLGIYSITIKTFNLGNRWSHLALIPVTAMLCSVIGLGYWMYNMKVPGYWFSESIALLFVMLGTWAGKHIRGYWRYLWLGVWTVVGYPLMGWYALFGALLTAIVYTTKKEEKGGKHRYIPLVYAAALIGIVPLLWYQHYTQMRIEDAWVFGFPR
;
A
#
# COMPACT_ATOMS: atom_id res chain seq x y z
N ILE A 1 -11.86 -10.42 -15.20
CA ILE A 1 -12.72 -9.61 -16.09
C ILE A 1 -13.97 -9.16 -15.34
N LEU A 2 -14.80 -10.05 -14.75
CA LEU A 2 -16.05 -9.67 -14.04
C LEU A 2 -15.81 -8.62 -12.95
N PHE A 3 -14.77 -8.75 -12.11
CA PHE A 3 -14.43 -7.78 -11.10
C PHE A 3 -14.14 -6.38 -11.71
N ALA A 4 -13.36 -6.32 -12.78
CA ALA A 4 -13.02 -5.06 -13.43
C ALA A 4 -14.25 -4.36 -14.04
N LEU A 5 -15.17 -5.13 -14.64
CA LEU A 5 -16.44 -4.60 -15.14
C LEU A 5 -17.32 -4.08 -14.00
N PHE A 6 -17.42 -4.82 -12.90
CA PHE A 6 -18.20 -4.43 -11.74
C PHE A 6 -17.62 -3.17 -11.07
N ALA A 7 -16.30 -3.12 -10.88
CA ALA A 7 -15.62 -1.93 -10.35
C ALA A 7 -15.80 -0.72 -11.28
N GLY A 8 -15.66 -0.90 -12.58
CA GLY A 8 -15.90 0.14 -13.57
C GLY A 8 -17.33 0.67 -13.55
N TRP A 9 -18.32 -0.22 -13.43
CA TRP A 9 -19.72 0.18 -13.30
C TRP A 9 -19.97 1.00 -12.03
N ILE A 10 -19.40 0.61 -10.88
CA ILE A 10 -19.52 1.36 -9.65
C ILE A 10 -18.82 2.73 -9.74
N LEU A 11 -17.58 2.76 -10.22
CA LEU A 11 -16.78 3.99 -10.23
C LEU A 11 -17.29 4.99 -11.27
N ILE A 12 -17.57 4.53 -12.50
CA ILE A 12 -17.95 5.41 -13.61
C ILE A 12 -19.47 5.61 -13.65
N GLY A 13 -20.24 4.53 -13.45
CA GLY A 13 -21.70 4.58 -13.59
C GLY A 13 -22.41 5.19 -12.40
N MET A 14 -21.93 4.93 -11.18
CA MET A 14 -22.63 5.39 -9.96
C MET A 14 -21.94 6.57 -9.26
N ASN A 15 -20.62 6.74 -9.42
CA ASN A 15 -19.83 7.67 -8.63
C ASN A 15 -19.01 8.68 -9.45
N SER A 16 -19.34 8.91 -10.73
CA SER A 16 -18.58 9.83 -11.59
C SER A 16 -18.47 11.25 -11.03
N ASP A 17 -19.56 11.82 -10.52
CA ASP A 17 -19.61 13.18 -9.96
C ASP A 17 -18.77 13.26 -8.67
N TYR A 18 -18.79 12.18 -7.90
CA TYR A 18 -18.00 12.05 -6.70
C TYR A 18 -16.49 11.99 -7.01
N LEU A 19 -16.09 11.27 -8.05
CA LEU A 19 -14.68 11.20 -8.50
C LEU A 19 -14.17 12.56 -8.94
N PHE A 20 -14.98 13.31 -9.66
CA PHE A 20 -14.65 14.68 -10.06
C PHE A 20 -14.44 15.60 -8.83
N THR A 21 -15.34 15.52 -7.85
CA THR A 21 -15.21 16.27 -6.60
C THR A 21 -13.94 15.89 -5.82
N VAL A 22 -13.54 14.61 -5.85
CA VAL A 22 -12.28 14.15 -5.24
C VAL A 22 -11.07 14.80 -5.89
N GLN A 23 -11.07 14.94 -7.21
CA GLN A 23 -10.00 15.62 -7.94
C GLN A 23 -9.93 17.11 -7.56
N GLU A 24 -11.05 17.82 -7.53
CA GLU A 24 -11.09 19.23 -7.16
C GLU A 24 -10.54 19.50 -5.74
N ARG A 25 -10.71 18.55 -4.83
CA ARG A 25 -10.22 18.64 -3.45
C ARG A 25 -8.79 18.17 -3.24
N SER A 26 -8.23 17.44 -4.19
CA SER A 26 -6.89 16.87 -4.16
C SER A 26 -5.98 17.55 -5.17
N LEU A 27 -5.71 18.85 -4.96
CA LEU A 27 -4.82 19.60 -5.85
C LEU A 27 -3.40 19.05 -5.80
N PHE A 28 -2.82 18.82 -6.98
CA PHE A 28 -1.42 18.51 -7.14
C PHE A 28 -0.65 19.76 -7.59
N LEU A 29 0.39 20.08 -6.86
CA LEU A 29 1.29 21.18 -7.19
C LEU A 29 2.69 20.64 -7.49
N SER A 30 3.22 20.92 -8.68
CA SER A 30 4.60 20.60 -9.03
C SER A 30 5.54 21.68 -8.46
N ASN A 31 5.58 21.80 -7.13
CA ASN A 31 6.33 22.82 -6.41
C ASN A 31 7.17 22.14 -5.31
N PRO A 32 8.43 22.56 -5.09
CA PRO A 32 9.29 22.07 -4.01
C PRO A 32 8.65 22.21 -2.62
N ILE A 33 7.84 23.23 -2.38
CA ILE A 33 7.16 23.44 -1.10
C ILE A 33 6.15 22.30 -0.85
N PHE A 34 5.32 21.97 -1.84
CA PHE A 34 4.36 20.88 -1.75
C PHE A 34 5.05 19.51 -1.56
N TRP A 35 6.16 19.28 -2.26
CA TRP A 35 6.98 18.10 -2.06
C TRP A 35 7.50 18.01 -0.62
N ASN A 36 8.13 19.08 -0.12
CA ASN A 36 8.69 19.10 1.24
C ASN A 36 7.63 18.92 2.32
N ASP A 37 6.44 19.51 2.11
CA ASP A 37 5.31 19.37 3.04
C ASP A 37 4.82 17.92 3.11
N LEU A 38 4.68 17.25 1.98
CA LEU A 38 4.32 15.83 1.96
C LEU A 38 5.41 14.93 2.55
N MET A 39 6.70 15.24 2.29
CA MET A 39 7.83 14.47 2.83
C MET A 39 8.11 14.76 4.31
N ALA A 40 7.49 15.77 4.91
CA ALA A 40 7.56 16.06 6.33
C ALA A 40 6.91 14.98 7.22
N THR A 41 6.24 14.00 6.61
CA THR A 41 5.59 12.88 7.29
C THR A 41 5.88 11.57 6.58
N PRO A 42 5.89 10.40 7.28
CA PRO A 42 5.94 9.10 6.61
C PRO A 42 4.79 8.94 5.62
N HIS A 43 4.94 8.07 4.63
CA HIS A 43 3.96 7.87 3.56
C HIS A 43 3.89 9.01 2.52
N GLY A 44 4.73 10.04 2.65
CA GLY A 44 4.71 11.23 1.80
C GLY A 44 4.91 10.92 0.32
N PHE A 45 5.81 10.00 -0.01
CA PHE A 45 6.12 9.64 -1.41
C PHE A 45 4.91 9.05 -2.16
N VAL A 46 4.23 8.08 -1.56
CA VAL A 46 3.02 7.51 -2.19
C VAL A 46 1.86 8.49 -2.22
N ARG A 47 1.76 9.39 -1.23
CA ARG A 47 0.79 10.50 -1.26
C ARG A 47 1.07 11.47 -2.40
N TRP A 48 2.33 11.76 -2.68
CA TRP A 48 2.73 12.62 -3.80
C TRP A 48 2.32 11.99 -5.14
N ILE A 49 2.66 10.72 -5.37
CA ILE A 49 2.23 9.99 -6.57
C ILE A 49 0.71 9.88 -6.63
N GLY A 50 0.06 9.55 -5.51
CA GLY A 50 -1.39 9.43 -5.40
C GLY A 50 -2.10 10.75 -5.75
N SER A 51 -1.60 11.88 -5.25
CA SER A 51 -2.14 13.20 -5.57
C SER A 51 -2.01 13.53 -7.06
N TYR A 52 -0.87 13.17 -7.68
CA TYR A 52 -0.69 13.32 -9.11
C TYR A 52 -1.69 12.48 -9.91
N LEU A 53 -1.83 11.20 -9.58
CA LEU A 53 -2.76 10.31 -10.28
C LEU A 53 -4.23 10.69 -10.06
N THR A 54 -4.55 11.29 -8.91
CA THR A 54 -5.91 11.76 -8.62
C THR A 54 -6.36 12.86 -9.60
N GLN A 55 -5.42 13.59 -10.21
CA GLN A 55 -5.78 14.59 -11.22
C GLN A 55 -6.45 13.98 -12.46
N PHE A 56 -6.20 12.70 -12.75
CA PHE A 56 -6.86 11.99 -13.85
C PHE A 56 -8.36 11.76 -13.62
N PHE A 57 -8.87 11.94 -12.39
CA PHE A 57 -10.31 11.93 -12.15
C PHE A 57 -11.04 13.18 -12.69
N TYR A 58 -10.32 14.16 -13.20
CA TYR A 58 -10.92 15.21 -14.04
C TYR A 58 -11.71 14.59 -15.21
N TYR A 59 -11.25 13.47 -15.73
CA TYR A 59 -11.98 12.57 -16.59
C TYR A 59 -12.26 11.26 -15.82
N PRO A 60 -13.43 11.12 -15.17
CA PRO A 60 -13.70 9.98 -14.25
C PRO A 60 -13.42 8.61 -14.87
N ALA A 61 -13.68 8.45 -16.19
CA ALA A 61 -13.39 7.21 -16.89
C ALA A 61 -11.88 6.89 -16.93
N ILE A 62 -11.02 7.89 -17.18
CA ILE A 62 -9.56 7.69 -17.25
C ILE A 62 -9.00 7.37 -15.88
N GLY A 63 -9.36 8.16 -14.86
CA GLY A 63 -8.93 7.92 -13.49
C GLY A 63 -9.37 6.56 -12.96
N SER A 64 -10.63 6.17 -13.22
CA SER A 64 -11.14 4.86 -12.84
C SER A 64 -10.41 3.71 -13.55
N CYS A 65 -10.12 3.83 -14.86
CA CYS A 65 -9.34 2.85 -15.58
C CYS A 65 -7.94 2.68 -14.99
N LEU A 66 -7.24 3.78 -14.65
CA LEU A 66 -5.93 3.73 -14.02
C LEU A 66 -6.00 3.04 -12.65
N LEU A 67 -6.99 3.34 -11.84
CA LEU A 67 -7.18 2.73 -10.53
C LEU A 67 -7.45 1.23 -10.66
N ILE A 68 -8.32 0.82 -11.58
CA ILE A 68 -8.62 -0.59 -11.86
C ILE A 68 -7.37 -1.32 -12.37
N LEU A 69 -6.53 -0.70 -13.20
CA LEU A 69 -5.27 -1.29 -13.66
C LEU A 69 -4.31 -1.56 -12.49
N ILE A 70 -4.20 -0.64 -11.53
CA ILE A 70 -3.40 -0.85 -10.31
C ILE A 70 -3.97 -2.04 -9.52
N TRP A 71 -5.28 -2.12 -9.35
CA TRP A 71 -5.94 -3.23 -8.65
C TRP A 71 -5.75 -4.59 -9.35
N LEU A 72 -5.80 -4.63 -10.68
CA LEU A 72 -5.46 -5.84 -11.44
C LEU A 72 -3.99 -6.22 -11.30
N GLY A 73 -3.10 -5.22 -11.17
CA GLY A 73 -1.71 -5.43 -10.81
C GLY A 73 -1.56 -6.10 -9.45
N ILE A 74 -2.23 -5.57 -8.41
CA ILE A 74 -2.26 -6.15 -7.06
C ILE A 74 -2.77 -7.60 -7.10
N TYR A 75 -3.88 -7.84 -7.77
CA TYR A 75 -4.44 -9.19 -7.96
C TYR A 75 -3.43 -10.17 -8.56
N SER A 76 -2.80 -9.76 -9.68
CA SER A 76 -1.85 -10.60 -10.42
C SER A 76 -0.61 -10.93 -9.58
N ILE A 77 -0.07 -9.94 -8.86
CA ILE A 77 1.10 -10.13 -8.01
C ILE A 77 0.76 -10.96 -6.78
N THR A 78 -0.43 -10.78 -6.20
CA THR A 78 -0.89 -11.60 -5.08
C THR A 78 -0.92 -13.08 -5.45
N ILE A 79 -1.46 -13.44 -6.62
CA ILE A 79 -1.43 -14.82 -7.12
C ILE A 79 0.01 -15.36 -7.20
N LYS A 80 0.93 -14.57 -7.77
CA LYS A 80 2.34 -14.97 -7.92
C LYS A 80 3.07 -15.08 -6.58
N THR A 81 2.78 -14.17 -5.65
CA THR A 81 3.41 -14.14 -4.32
C THR A 81 3.05 -15.37 -3.51
N PHE A 82 1.77 -15.72 -3.47
CA PHE A 82 1.27 -16.84 -2.66
C PHE A 82 1.18 -18.16 -3.43
N ASN A 83 1.59 -18.19 -4.72
CA ASN A 83 1.48 -19.35 -5.61
C ASN A 83 0.05 -19.94 -5.61
N LEU A 84 -0.95 -19.08 -5.71
CA LEU A 84 -2.33 -19.51 -5.72
C LEU A 84 -2.64 -20.24 -7.03
N GLY A 85 -2.96 -21.52 -6.93
CA GLY A 85 -3.45 -22.29 -8.09
C GLY A 85 -4.83 -21.80 -8.53
N ASN A 86 -5.27 -22.22 -9.73
CA ASN A 86 -6.55 -21.79 -10.31
C ASN A 86 -7.74 -21.90 -9.36
N ARG A 87 -7.77 -22.95 -8.54
CA ARG A 87 -8.84 -23.19 -7.55
C ARG A 87 -8.91 -22.13 -6.45
N TRP A 88 -7.76 -21.53 -6.07
CA TRP A 88 -7.64 -20.59 -4.96
C TRP A 88 -7.36 -19.16 -5.43
N SER A 89 -7.34 -18.92 -6.75
CA SER A 89 -7.10 -17.58 -7.32
C SER A 89 -8.10 -16.52 -6.84
N HIS A 90 -9.31 -16.93 -6.46
CA HIS A 90 -10.33 -16.02 -5.93
C HIS A 90 -9.91 -15.32 -4.63
N LEU A 91 -9.04 -15.96 -3.81
CA LEU A 91 -8.53 -15.33 -2.58
C LEU A 91 -7.70 -14.07 -2.89
N ALA A 92 -7.09 -13.99 -4.07
CA ALA A 92 -6.37 -12.79 -4.49
C ALA A 92 -7.28 -11.58 -4.76
N LEU A 93 -8.60 -11.79 -4.84
CA LEU A 93 -9.57 -10.69 -4.94
C LEU A 93 -9.81 -10.00 -3.60
N ILE A 94 -9.51 -10.63 -2.46
CA ILE A 94 -9.78 -10.08 -1.13
C ILE A 94 -9.17 -8.69 -0.95
N PRO A 95 -7.85 -8.46 -1.17
CA PRO A 95 -7.28 -7.13 -1.00
C PRO A 95 -7.87 -6.11 -1.97
N VAL A 96 -8.17 -6.51 -3.19
CA VAL A 96 -8.72 -5.63 -4.23
C VAL A 96 -10.18 -5.27 -3.93
N THR A 97 -10.96 -6.22 -3.44
CA THR A 97 -12.35 -5.97 -3.01
C THR A 97 -12.37 -5.05 -1.78
N ALA A 98 -11.43 -5.23 -0.84
CA ALA A 98 -11.30 -4.35 0.30
C ALA A 98 -11.00 -2.90 -0.13
N MET A 99 -10.14 -2.69 -1.14
CA MET A 99 -9.88 -1.38 -1.73
C MET A 99 -11.14 -0.78 -2.37
N LEU A 100 -11.89 -1.56 -3.13
CA LEU A 100 -13.16 -1.10 -3.72
C LEU A 100 -14.17 -0.72 -2.62
N CYS A 101 -14.29 -1.53 -1.57
CA CYS A 101 -15.17 -1.22 -0.43
C CYS A 101 -14.73 0.05 0.30
N SER A 102 -13.43 0.28 0.45
CA SER A 102 -12.88 1.52 1.02
C SER A 102 -13.29 2.74 0.20
N VAL A 103 -13.22 2.66 -1.13
CA VAL A 103 -13.66 3.74 -2.03
C VAL A 103 -15.15 4.04 -1.87
N ILE A 104 -15.99 3.00 -1.81
CA ILE A 104 -17.45 3.15 -1.67
C ILE A 104 -17.81 3.64 -0.27
N GLY A 105 -17.15 3.10 0.76
CA GLY A 105 -17.44 3.39 2.16
C GLY A 105 -17.11 4.82 2.59
N LEU A 106 -16.18 5.48 1.91
CA LEU A 106 -15.79 6.85 2.22
C LEU A 106 -16.90 7.88 1.94
N GLY A 107 -17.72 7.69 0.91
CA GLY A 107 -18.91 8.46 0.63
C GLY A 107 -18.86 9.93 1.12
N TYR A 108 -19.81 10.30 1.99
CA TYR A 108 -19.93 11.64 2.58
C TYR A 108 -18.67 12.09 3.38
N TRP A 109 -17.92 11.17 3.98
CA TRP A 109 -16.73 11.50 4.78
C TRP A 109 -15.61 12.14 3.97
N MET A 110 -15.56 11.92 2.64
CA MET A 110 -14.60 12.61 1.76
C MET A 110 -14.71 14.12 1.81
N TYR A 111 -15.89 14.67 2.11
CA TYR A 111 -16.06 16.10 2.24
C TYR A 111 -15.30 16.67 3.45
N ASN A 112 -15.06 15.85 4.45
CA ASN A 112 -14.36 16.22 5.69
C ASN A 112 -12.90 15.78 5.72
N MET A 113 -12.51 14.76 4.94
CA MET A 113 -11.15 14.23 4.91
C MET A 113 -10.29 14.97 3.88
N LYS A 114 -9.31 15.73 4.37
CA LYS A 114 -8.30 16.41 3.54
C LYS A 114 -7.07 15.52 3.35
N VAL A 115 -7.21 14.31 2.81
CA VAL A 115 -6.08 13.43 2.53
C VAL A 115 -5.81 13.45 1.02
N PRO A 116 -4.80 14.20 0.55
CA PRO A 116 -4.49 14.28 -0.87
C PRO A 116 -4.18 12.90 -1.44
N GLY A 117 -4.79 12.58 -2.58
CA GLY A 117 -4.49 11.37 -3.33
C GLY A 117 -4.87 10.05 -2.68
N TYR A 118 -5.72 10.04 -1.65
CA TYR A 118 -6.02 8.90 -0.77
C TYR A 118 -6.18 7.57 -1.53
N TRP A 119 -7.05 7.48 -2.52
CA TRP A 119 -7.35 6.20 -3.18
C TRP A 119 -6.20 5.61 -3.99
N PHE A 120 -5.49 6.47 -4.70
CA PHE A 120 -4.29 6.05 -5.42
C PHE A 120 -3.14 5.76 -4.45
N SER A 121 -2.95 6.57 -3.41
CA SER A 121 -1.89 6.37 -2.42
C SER A 121 -1.97 5.00 -1.77
N GLU A 122 -3.15 4.62 -1.27
CA GLU A 122 -3.38 3.34 -0.62
C GLU A 122 -3.19 2.16 -1.58
N SER A 123 -3.73 2.30 -2.80
CA SER A 123 -3.61 1.28 -3.84
C SER A 123 -2.15 1.07 -4.29
N ILE A 124 -1.40 2.16 -4.46
CA ILE A 124 0.02 2.12 -4.82
C ILE A 124 0.86 1.54 -3.68
N ALA A 125 0.61 1.97 -2.44
CA ALA A 125 1.30 1.43 -1.28
C ALA A 125 1.11 -0.09 -1.17
N LEU A 126 -0.13 -0.58 -1.34
CA LEU A 126 -0.41 -2.02 -1.34
C LEU A 126 0.25 -2.74 -2.52
N LEU A 127 0.28 -2.13 -3.70
CA LEU A 127 1.00 -2.68 -4.86
C LEU A 127 2.49 -2.84 -4.56
N PHE A 128 3.13 -1.83 -3.97
CA PHE A 128 4.53 -1.90 -3.56
C PHE A 128 4.76 -2.96 -2.50
N VAL A 129 3.86 -3.10 -1.51
CA VAL A 129 3.93 -4.18 -0.52
C VAL A 129 3.93 -5.55 -1.18
N MET A 130 3.04 -5.79 -2.12
CA MET A 130 2.96 -7.06 -2.84
C MET A 130 4.18 -7.31 -3.72
N LEU A 131 4.68 -6.26 -4.41
CA LEU A 131 5.92 -6.33 -5.20
C LEU A 131 7.13 -6.65 -4.33
N GLY A 132 7.29 -5.95 -3.20
CA GLY A 132 8.40 -6.18 -2.27
C GLY A 132 8.37 -7.57 -1.64
N THR A 133 7.19 -8.07 -1.29
CA THR A 133 6.99 -9.43 -0.78
C THR A 133 7.29 -10.46 -1.86
N TRP A 134 6.84 -10.23 -3.10
CA TRP A 134 7.13 -11.09 -4.23
C TRP A 134 8.64 -11.14 -4.55
N ALA A 135 9.31 -10.00 -4.59
CA ALA A 135 10.76 -9.91 -4.79
C ALA A 135 11.51 -10.63 -3.66
N GLY A 136 11.15 -10.36 -2.40
CA GLY A 136 11.72 -11.02 -1.23
C GLY A 136 11.58 -12.53 -1.27
N LYS A 137 10.44 -13.04 -1.75
CA LYS A 137 10.21 -14.49 -1.91
C LYS A 137 11.29 -15.20 -2.74
N HIS A 138 11.91 -14.53 -3.71
CA HIS A 138 12.94 -15.11 -4.58
C HIS A 138 14.34 -15.09 -3.94
N ILE A 139 14.53 -14.33 -2.88
CA ILE A 139 15.80 -14.20 -2.17
C ILE A 139 16.02 -15.42 -1.26
N ARG A 140 17.26 -15.93 -1.20
CA ARG A 140 17.63 -17.11 -0.43
C ARG A 140 18.76 -16.81 0.56
N GLY A 141 18.90 -17.67 1.57
CA GLY A 141 19.96 -17.59 2.55
C GLY A 141 19.94 -16.31 3.39
N TYR A 142 21.12 -15.82 3.75
CA TYR A 142 21.31 -14.64 4.59
C TYR A 142 20.71 -13.34 3.98
N TRP A 143 20.73 -13.22 2.64
CA TRP A 143 20.25 -12.05 1.93
C TRP A 143 18.78 -11.72 2.17
N ARG A 144 17.96 -12.67 2.61
CA ARG A 144 16.56 -12.42 2.95
C ARG A 144 16.38 -11.54 4.19
N TYR A 145 17.28 -11.65 5.19
CA TYR A 145 17.24 -10.78 6.37
C TYR A 145 17.67 -9.37 6.01
N LEU A 146 18.70 -9.26 5.16
CA LEU A 146 19.12 -7.97 4.63
C LEU A 146 18.00 -7.31 3.83
N TRP A 147 17.33 -8.07 2.95
CA TRP A 147 16.17 -7.58 2.20
C TRP A 147 15.07 -7.06 3.13
N LEU A 148 14.71 -7.84 4.13
CA LEU A 148 13.68 -7.46 5.10
C LEU A 148 14.04 -6.17 5.84
N GLY A 149 15.30 -6.03 6.28
CA GLY A 149 15.83 -4.82 6.93
C GLY A 149 15.78 -3.61 6.02
N VAL A 150 16.37 -3.70 4.82
CA VAL A 150 16.39 -2.60 3.84
C VAL A 150 14.97 -2.22 3.43
N TRP A 151 14.11 -3.21 3.14
CA TRP A 151 12.71 -2.98 2.79
C TRP A 151 11.96 -2.19 3.85
N THR A 152 12.14 -2.56 5.14
CA THR A 152 11.44 -1.90 6.23
C THR A 152 12.00 -0.50 6.50
N VAL A 153 13.33 -0.35 6.54
CA VAL A 153 13.99 0.92 6.85
C VAL A 153 13.76 1.96 5.76
N VAL A 154 13.91 1.58 4.48
CA VAL A 154 13.71 2.48 3.35
C VAL A 154 12.22 2.62 3.00
N GLY A 155 11.46 1.56 3.16
CA GLY A 155 10.03 1.56 2.86
C GLY A 155 9.21 2.41 3.82
N TYR A 156 9.60 2.51 5.09
CA TYR A 156 8.83 3.24 6.10
C TYR A 156 8.66 4.74 5.75
N PRO A 157 9.71 5.51 5.43
CA PRO A 157 9.53 6.90 5.00
C PRO A 157 8.70 7.04 3.72
N LEU A 158 8.78 6.07 2.82
CA LEU A 158 8.07 6.11 1.54
C LEU A 158 6.58 5.77 1.68
N MET A 159 6.25 4.75 2.49
CA MET A 159 4.92 4.11 2.54
C MET A 159 4.32 4.03 3.95
N GLY A 160 5.02 4.50 4.99
CA GLY A 160 4.52 4.48 6.36
C GLY A 160 4.19 3.06 6.84
N TRP A 161 3.01 2.90 7.43
CA TRP A 161 2.48 1.63 7.96
C TRP A 161 2.53 0.48 6.94
N TYR A 162 2.34 0.77 5.65
CA TYR A 162 2.37 -0.25 4.59
C TYR A 162 3.72 -0.97 4.50
N ALA A 163 4.83 -0.27 4.78
CA ALA A 163 6.14 -0.92 4.82
C ALA A 163 6.27 -1.92 5.98
N LEU A 164 5.70 -1.59 7.15
CA LEU A 164 5.66 -2.48 8.31
C LEU A 164 4.79 -3.71 8.02
N PHE A 165 3.64 -3.50 7.41
CA PHE A 165 2.76 -4.58 6.94
C PHE A 165 3.46 -5.47 5.90
N GLY A 166 4.19 -4.87 4.96
CA GLY A 166 5.00 -5.59 3.96
C GLY A 166 6.12 -6.42 4.59
N ALA A 167 6.77 -5.91 5.64
CA ALA A 167 7.76 -6.66 6.39
C ALA A 167 7.14 -7.89 7.07
N LEU A 168 5.98 -7.73 7.70
CA LEU A 168 5.24 -8.83 8.32
C LEU A 168 4.84 -9.90 7.27
N LEU A 169 4.24 -9.49 6.15
CA LEU A 169 3.87 -10.41 5.07
C LEU A 169 5.07 -11.16 4.50
N THR A 170 6.18 -10.47 4.28
CA THR A 170 7.41 -11.08 3.77
C THR A 170 7.96 -12.10 4.77
N ALA A 171 7.95 -11.79 6.06
CA ALA A 171 8.36 -12.71 7.11
C ALA A 171 7.46 -13.96 7.16
N ILE A 172 6.14 -13.80 7.03
CA ILE A 172 5.20 -14.92 6.94
C ILE A 172 5.51 -15.80 5.73
N VAL A 173 5.77 -15.20 4.55
CA VAL A 173 6.15 -15.96 3.35
C VAL A 173 7.45 -16.74 3.57
N TYR A 174 8.41 -16.19 4.31
CA TYR A 174 9.64 -16.91 4.65
C TYR A 174 9.39 -18.10 5.57
N THR A 175 8.51 -17.99 6.58
CA THR A 175 8.18 -19.09 7.48
C THR A 175 7.45 -20.25 6.80
N THR A 176 6.77 -19.99 5.67
CA THR A 176 6.04 -21.03 4.92
C THR A 176 6.90 -21.81 3.94
N LYS A 177 8.15 -21.37 3.67
CA LYS A 177 9.06 -22.09 2.78
C LYS A 177 9.45 -23.45 3.33
N LYS A 178 9.50 -24.46 2.46
CA LYS A 178 9.83 -25.85 2.81
C LYS A 178 11.25 -26.04 3.39
N GLU A 179 12.17 -25.17 3.01
CA GLU A 179 13.58 -25.25 3.44
C GLU A 179 13.74 -25.07 4.96
N GLU A 180 12.78 -24.47 5.66
CA GLU A 180 12.82 -24.22 7.11
C GLU A 180 11.83 -25.09 7.93
N LYS A 181 11.24 -26.12 7.34
CA LYS A 181 10.22 -26.96 7.98
C LYS A 181 10.68 -27.79 9.19
N GLY A 182 11.94 -27.69 9.59
CA GLY A 182 12.53 -28.58 10.60
C GLY A 182 13.26 -27.90 11.75
N GLY A 183 12.72 -26.90 12.46
CA GLY A 183 13.40 -26.41 13.66
C GLY A 183 12.95 -25.07 14.22
N LYS A 184 13.53 -24.68 15.37
CA LYS A 184 13.31 -23.37 16.03
C LYS A 184 13.64 -22.18 15.12
N HIS A 185 14.48 -22.38 14.09
CA HIS A 185 14.87 -21.34 13.13
C HIS A 185 13.75 -20.86 12.20
N ARG A 186 12.65 -21.61 12.10
CA ARG A 186 11.50 -21.25 11.25
C ARG A 186 10.90 -19.90 11.59
N TYR A 187 10.89 -19.53 12.86
CA TYR A 187 10.25 -18.29 13.33
C TYR A 187 11.19 -17.09 13.41
N ILE A 188 12.50 -17.29 13.14
CA ILE A 188 13.50 -16.20 13.17
C ILE A 188 13.08 -15.01 12.27
N PRO A 189 12.60 -15.21 11.01
CA PRO A 189 12.17 -14.09 10.18
C PRO A 189 11.04 -13.28 10.81
N LEU A 190 10.13 -13.96 11.52
CA LEU A 190 8.99 -13.31 12.18
C LEU A 190 9.43 -12.47 13.39
N VAL A 191 10.33 -13.01 14.21
CA VAL A 191 10.92 -12.28 15.35
C VAL A 191 11.72 -11.08 14.86
N TYR A 192 12.49 -11.25 13.79
CA TYR A 192 13.25 -10.17 13.18
C TYR A 192 12.33 -9.07 12.62
N ALA A 193 11.26 -9.45 11.91
CA ALA A 193 10.27 -8.49 11.43
C ALA A 193 9.58 -7.76 12.59
N ALA A 194 9.22 -8.45 13.68
CA ALA A 194 8.62 -7.83 14.86
C ALA A 194 9.57 -6.80 15.50
N ALA A 195 10.87 -7.12 15.58
CA ALA A 195 11.88 -6.18 16.05
C ALA A 195 12.00 -4.95 15.14
N LEU A 196 12.00 -5.14 13.81
CA LEU A 196 12.02 -4.04 12.85
C LEU A 196 10.77 -3.15 12.96
N ILE A 197 9.58 -3.75 13.10
CA ILE A 197 8.32 -3.03 13.28
C ILE A 197 8.35 -2.18 14.55
N GLY A 198 8.98 -2.65 15.62
CA GLY A 198 9.15 -1.88 16.84
C GLY A 198 10.16 -0.75 16.73
N ILE A 199 11.32 -1.02 16.11
CA ILE A 199 12.49 -0.12 16.11
C ILE A 199 12.43 0.94 15.01
N VAL A 200 12.05 0.56 13.78
CA VAL A 200 12.14 1.44 12.61
C VAL A 200 11.29 2.70 12.74
N PRO A 201 10.02 2.65 13.19
CA PRO A 201 9.23 3.87 13.41
C PRO A 201 9.86 4.82 14.42
N LEU A 202 10.50 4.28 15.48
CA LEU A 202 11.19 5.08 16.50
C LEU A 202 12.45 5.77 15.96
N LEU A 203 13.20 5.08 15.09
CA LEU A 203 14.38 5.67 14.45
C LEU A 203 13.99 6.84 13.53
N TRP A 204 12.92 6.67 12.76
CA TRP A 204 12.45 7.70 11.84
C TRP A 204 11.66 8.81 12.54
N TYR A 205 11.03 8.55 13.67
CA TYR A 205 10.28 9.55 14.45
C TYR A 205 11.09 10.84 14.70
N GLN A 206 12.37 10.71 15.00
CA GLN A 206 13.25 11.85 15.28
C GLN A 206 13.47 12.78 14.05
N HIS A 207 13.22 12.28 12.83
CA HIS A 207 13.40 13.04 11.59
C HIS A 207 12.14 13.79 11.17
N TYR A 208 10.99 13.47 11.77
CA TYR A 208 9.70 14.04 11.41
C TYR A 208 9.21 15.02 12.48
N THR A 209 9.14 16.31 12.13
CA THR A 209 8.74 17.37 13.07
C THR A 209 7.25 17.43 13.35
N GLN A 210 6.43 16.86 12.47
CA GLN A 210 4.96 16.92 12.52
C GLN A 210 4.31 15.63 13.04
N MET A 211 5.09 14.65 13.49
CA MET A 211 4.60 13.35 13.91
C MET A 211 4.64 13.21 15.43
N ARG A 212 3.55 12.72 16.04
CA ARG A 212 3.55 12.29 17.43
C ARG A 212 4.10 10.87 17.54
N ILE A 213 4.71 10.54 18.67
CA ILE A 213 5.25 9.20 18.91
C ILE A 213 4.16 8.12 18.82
N GLU A 214 2.95 8.44 19.26
CA GLU A 214 1.78 7.56 19.23
C GLU A 214 1.35 7.22 17.78
N ASP A 215 1.54 8.15 16.85
CA ASP A 215 1.18 8.01 15.45
C ASP A 215 2.25 7.25 14.63
N ALA A 216 3.44 7.02 15.18
CA ALA A 216 4.57 6.45 14.43
C ALA A 216 4.25 5.08 13.80
N TRP A 217 3.46 4.24 14.46
CA TRP A 217 3.10 2.91 13.93
C TRP A 217 1.85 2.89 13.05
N VAL A 218 1.00 3.92 13.14
CA VAL A 218 -0.27 3.98 12.42
C VAL A 218 -0.27 5.02 11.30
N PHE A 219 0.87 5.71 11.08
CA PHE A 219 0.94 6.75 10.07
C PHE A 219 0.81 6.14 8.66
N GLY A 220 -0.18 6.62 7.90
CA GLY A 220 -0.54 6.03 6.60
C GLY A 220 -1.50 4.84 6.70
N PHE A 221 -1.99 4.50 7.91
CA PHE A 221 -3.06 3.53 8.07
C PHE A 221 -4.36 4.09 7.48
N PRO A 222 -5.09 3.30 6.67
CA PRO A 222 -6.40 3.71 6.17
C PRO A 222 -7.36 3.90 7.36
N ARG A 223 -7.85 5.12 7.53
CA ARG A 223 -8.80 5.50 8.58
C ARG A 223 -10.20 5.54 8.02
#